data_a0b775b1cc05f439b5ea32d091a66a2f
#
_entry.id   a0b775b1cc05f439b5ea32d091a66a2f
#
_cell.length_a   1.000
_cell.length_b   1.000
_cell.length_c   1.000
_cell.angle_alpha   90.00
_cell.angle_beta   90.00
_cell.angle_gamma   90.00
#
_symmetry.space_group_name_H-M   'P 1'
#
loop_
_entity.id
_entity.type
_entity.pdbx_description
1 polymer ?
#
loop_
_entity_poly.entity_id
_entity_poly.type
_entity_poly.pdbx_seq_one_letter_code
_entity_poly.pdbx_strand_id
1 'polypeptide(L)'
;FTRVQINEALAAENPLEIVPLIDRNGHGTRLAATAAGNRIPEENFSGAAPEAELVIVKLKPAKKYLRDFYLFPREAEVFQEDDIMLAIAYVLQCAVENQMPLSICIGLGTNMGAHRGDGPLSEFINSTASFSQNSISIAAGNEGTARHHYLSGADRQEKTDTVELKVGEQESTRGFSMEFWGDSPNFYNIVIQSPTGERLPVST
;
A
#
# COMPACT_ATOMS: atom_id res chain seq x y z
N PHE A 1 16.19 8.50 12.44
CA PHE A 1 17.61 8.29 12.72
C PHE A 1 18.43 8.84 11.56
N THR A 2 19.50 9.53 11.90
CA THR A 2 20.44 10.10 10.93
C THR A 2 21.43 9.05 10.44
N ARG A 3 22.12 9.34 9.33
CA ARG A 3 23.23 8.49 8.84
C ARG A 3 24.27 8.22 9.92
N VAL A 4 24.60 9.24 10.74
CA VAL A 4 25.57 9.11 11.83
C VAL A 4 25.10 8.07 12.85
N GLN A 5 23.86 8.20 13.31
CA GLN A 5 23.26 7.25 14.27
C GLN A 5 23.17 5.82 13.71
N ILE A 6 22.86 5.68 12.43
CA ILE A 6 22.81 4.36 11.78
C ILE A 6 24.20 3.74 11.71
N ASN A 7 25.22 4.52 11.32
CA ASN A 7 26.60 4.05 11.26
C ASN A 7 27.16 3.70 12.66
N GLU A 8 26.82 4.46 13.67
CA GLU A 8 27.14 4.15 15.07
C GLU A 8 26.48 2.85 15.51
N ALA A 9 25.21 2.63 15.17
CA ALA A 9 24.49 1.40 15.46
C ALA A 9 25.13 0.20 14.77
N LEU A 10 25.49 0.33 13.49
CA LEU A 10 26.11 -0.75 12.70
C LEU A 10 27.51 -1.13 13.27
N ALA A 11 28.22 -0.20 13.92
CA ALA A 11 29.51 -0.45 14.54
C ALA A 11 29.40 -0.94 16.00
N ALA A 12 28.22 -0.86 16.62
CA ALA A 12 28.02 -1.20 18.01
C ALA A 12 27.79 -2.69 18.22
N GLU A 13 28.14 -3.20 19.40
CA GLU A 13 27.84 -4.58 19.81
C GLU A 13 26.33 -4.84 19.89
N ASN A 14 25.54 -3.83 20.33
CA ASN A 14 24.11 -3.87 20.45
C ASN A 14 23.44 -2.78 19.59
N PRO A 15 23.29 -2.96 18.26
CA PRO A 15 22.76 -1.93 17.37
C PRO A 15 21.37 -1.38 17.77
N LEU A 16 20.55 -2.24 18.37
CA LEU A 16 19.17 -1.89 18.74
C LEU A 16 19.05 -0.95 19.94
N GLU A 17 20.13 -0.75 20.71
CA GLU A 17 20.15 0.27 21.75
C GLU A 17 20.26 1.68 21.18
N ILE A 18 20.82 1.81 19.98
CA ILE A 18 20.98 3.11 19.26
C ILE A 18 19.83 3.32 18.28
N VAL A 19 19.52 2.28 17.48
CA VAL A 19 18.44 2.32 16.48
C VAL A 19 17.47 1.17 16.74
N PRO A 20 16.47 1.34 17.62
CA PRO A 20 15.54 0.28 18.03
C PRO A 20 14.46 0.00 16.98
N LEU A 21 14.84 -0.13 15.73
CA LEU A 21 13.96 -0.47 14.62
C LEU A 21 14.19 -1.91 14.17
N ILE A 22 13.14 -2.71 14.22
CA ILE A 22 13.17 -4.12 13.81
C ILE A 22 12.11 -4.33 12.75
N ASP A 23 12.48 -4.95 11.64
CA ASP A 23 11.56 -5.55 10.68
C ASP A 23 11.22 -6.97 11.13
N ARG A 24 10.03 -7.16 11.72
CA ARG A 24 9.58 -8.46 12.23
C ARG A 24 9.03 -9.38 11.16
N ASN A 25 8.54 -8.80 10.08
CA ASN A 25 7.95 -9.52 8.95
C ASN A 25 9.02 -9.90 7.92
N GLY A 26 10.05 -9.09 7.77
CA GLY A 26 11.12 -9.24 6.79
C GLY A 26 10.74 -8.78 5.38
N HIS A 27 9.52 -8.29 5.15
CA HIS A 27 9.08 -7.81 3.84
C HIS A 27 9.88 -6.60 3.39
N GLY A 28 9.97 -5.56 4.22
CA GLY A 28 10.72 -4.34 3.92
C GLY A 28 12.21 -4.61 3.73
N THR A 29 12.78 -5.51 4.54
CA THR A 29 14.18 -5.91 4.43
C THR A 29 14.47 -6.60 3.08
N ARG A 30 13.59 -7.50 2.64
CA ARG A 30 13.72 -8.15 1.32
C ARG A 30 13.60 -7.16 0.18
N LEU A 31 12.67 -6.21 0.26
CA LEU A 31 12.53 -5.15 -0.75
C LEU A 31 13.78 -4.28 -0.82
N ALA A 32 14.29 -3.83 0.32
CA ALA A 32 15.52 -3.03 0.38
C ALA A 32 16.72 -3.79 -0.18
N ALA A 33 16.85 -5.07 0.16
CA ALA A 33 17.92 -5.92 -0.37
C ALA A 33 17.80 -6.10 -1.89
N THR A 34 16.59 -6.31 -2.41
CA THR A 34 16.37 -6.43 -3.87
C THR A 34 16.68 -5.11 -4.59
N ALA A 35 16.34 -3.98 -3.98
CA ALA A 35 16.59 -2.66 -4.57
C ALA A 35 18.09 -2.31 -4.57
N ALA A 36 18.76 -2.42 -3.42
CA ALA A 36 20.10 -1.89 -3.24
C ALA A 36 20.98 -2.73 -2.29
N GLY A 37 20.73 -4.03 -2.19
CA GLY A 37 21.59 -4.94 -1.40
C GLY A 37 23.00 -5.05 -1.99
N ASN A 38 23.97 -5.20 -1.12
CA ASN A 38 25.37 -5.37 -1.51
C ASN A 38 25.56 -6.56 -2.44
N ARG A 39 26.62 -6.51 -3.25
CA ARG A 39 27.04 -7.66 -4.06
C ARG A 39 27.62 -8.75 -3.16
N ILE A 40 27.09 -9.94 -3.28
CA ILE A 40 27.57 -11.16 -2.61
C ILE A 40 27.88 -12.19 -3.69
N PRO A 41 29.11 -12.20 -4.23
CA PRO A 41 29.46 -13.06 -5.36
C PRO A 41 29.27 -14.55 -5.07
N GLU A 42 29.51 -14.99 -3.84
CA GLU A 42 29.37 -16.37 -3.39
C GLU A 42 27.93 -16.88 -3.48
N GLU A 43 26.96 -15.98 -3.31
CA GLU A 43 25.51 -16.25 -3.39
C GLU A 43 24.93 -15.91 -4.77
N ASN A 44 25.75 -15.43 -5.70
CA ASN A 44 25.31 -14.89 -6.99
C ASN A 44 24.19 -13.84 -6.83
N PHE A 45 24.30 -13.01 -5.80
CA PHE A 45 23.31 -12.00 -5.44
C PHE A 45 23.88 -10.59 -5.58
N SER A 46 23.05 -9.68 -6.07
CA SER A 46 23.24 -8.23 -6.01
C SER A 46 21.87 -7.56 -6.09
N GLY A 47 21.66 -6.52 -5.31
CA GLY A 47 20.55 -5.61 -5.54
C GLY A 47 20.66 -4.93 -6.92
N ALA A 48 19.54 -4.37 -7.38
CA ALA A 48 19.49 -3.70 -8.69
C ALA A 48 20.43 -2.47 -8.76
N ALA A 49 20.56 -1.75 -7.64
CA ALA A 49 21.39 -0.55 -7.51
C ALA A 49 22.25 -0.62 -6.23
N PRO A 50 23.27 -1.49 -6.15
CA PRO A 50 24.03 -1.75 -4.92
C PRO A 50 24.85 -0.55 -4.43
N GLU A 51 25.08 0.44 -5.28
CA GLU A 51 25.78 1.68 -4.92
C GLU A 51 24.81 2.81 -4.51
N ALA A 52 23.49 2.55 -4.48
CA ALA A 52 22.52 3.56 -4.09
C ALA A 52 22.53 3.81 -2.57
N GLU A 53 22.30 5.04 -2.19
CA GLU A 53 22.01 5.38 -0.80
C GLU A 53 20.57 5.05 -0.46
N LEU A 54 20.33 4.50 0.71
CA LEU A 54 19.00 4.08 1.17
C LEU A 54 18.42 5.05 2.19
N VAL A 55 17.18 5.45 1.96
CA VAL A 55 16.32 6.10 2.97
C VAL A 55 15.17 5.16 3.27
N ILE A 56 15.17 4.57 4.46
CA ILE A 56 14.16 3.58 4.86
C ILE A 56 13.14 4.24 5.75
N VAL A 57 11.87 4.13 5.38
CA VAL A 57 10.76 4.58 6.20
C VAL A 57 9.95 3.38 6.66
N LYS A 58 9.92 3.16 7.97
CA LYS A 58 9.07 2.18 8.60
C LYS A 58 7.73 2.82 8.95
N LEU A 59 6.67 2.38 8.28
CA LEU A 59 5.31 2.84 8.57
C LEU A 59 4.84 2.31 9.92
N LYS A 60 4.05 3.11 10.63
CA LYS A 60 3.35 2.68 11.83
C LYS A 60 2.05 1.96 11.45
N PRO A 61 1.56 1.02 12.27
CA PRO A 61 0.26 0.40 12.04
C PRO A 61 -0.87 1.43 12.08
N ALA A 62 -1.90 1.21 11.27
CA ALA A 62 -3.10 2.03 11.27
C ALA A 62 -3.75 2.09 12.66
N LYS A 63 -4.31 3.24 13.00
CA LYS A 63 -4.97 3.48 14.29
C LYS A 63 -6.16 2.55 14.48
N LYS A 64 -6.42 2.19 15.73
CA LYS A 64 -7.47 1.23 16.09
C LYS A 64 -8.84 1.59 15.50
N TYR A 65 -9.23 2.86 15.51
CA TYR A 65 -10.54 3.27 15.02
C TYR A 65 -10.73 3.02 13.53
N LEU A 66 -9.67 3.17 12.71
CA LEU A 66 -9.70 2.84 11.28
C LEU A 66 -9.80 1.34 11.07
N ARG A 67 -9.04 0.57 11.82
CA ARG A 67 -9.10 -0.89 11.78
C ARG A 67 -10.48 -1.42 12.14
N ASP A 68 -11.11 -0.81 13.15
CA ASP A 68 -12.47 -1.17 13.58
C ASP A 68 -13.51 -0.75 12.53
N PHE A 69 -13.36 0.43 11.93
CA PHE A 69 -14.27 0.96 10.91
C PHE A 69 -14.27 0.09 9.64
N TYR A 70 -13.10 -0.27 9.16
CA TYR A 70 -12.94 -1.12 7.95
C TYR A 70 -13.01 -2.61 8.24
N LEU A 71 -13.26 -3.01 9.48
CA LEU A 71 -13.40 -4.40 9.91
C LEU A 71 -12.15 -5.26 9.64
N PHE A 72 -10.96 -4.67 9.67
CA PHE A 72 -9.73 -5.41 9.45
C PHE A 72 -9.49 -6.46 10.54
N PRO A 73 -9.07 -7.68 10.18
CA PRO A 73 -8.64 -8.69 11.14
C PRO A 73 -7.55 -8.14 12.07
N ARG A 74 -7.53 -8.63 13.32
CA ARG A 74 -6.57 -8.11 14.31
C ARG A 74 -5.12 -8.33 13.90
N GLU A 75 -4.86 -9.43 13.23
CA GLU A 75 -3.54 -9.88 12.77
C GLU A 75 -3.09 -9.22 11.47
N ALA A 76 -4.00 -8.57 10.74
CA ALA A 76 -3.66 -7.92 9.48
C ALA A 76 -2.74 -6.71 9.71
N GLU A 77 -1.66 -6.66 8.96
CA GLU A 77 -0.81 -5.47 8.89
C GLU A 77 -1.43 -4.46 7.93
N VAL A 78 -1.94 -3.38 8.49
CA VAL A 78 -2.57 -2.30 7.73
C VAL A 78 -1.97 -0.96 8.10
N PHE A 79 -1.85 -0.07 7.12
CA PHE A 79 -1.22 1.23 7.23
C PHE A 79 -2.20 2.33 6.80
N GLN A 80 -1.90 3.56 7.16
CA GLN A 80 -2.72 4.72 6.80
C GLN A 80 -2.13 5.44 5.58
N GLU A 81 -2.99 5.93 4.72
CA GLU A 81 -2.62 6.64 3.52
C GLU A 81 -1.86 7.94 3.81
N ASP A 82 -2.27 8.69 4.83
CA ASP A 82 -1.60 9.90 5.29
C ASP A 82 -0.16 9.66 5.75
N ASP A 83 0.10 8.51 6.40
CA ASP A 83 1.45 8.13 6.80
C ASP A 83 2.34 7.81 5.59
N ILE A 84 1.78 7.26 4.51
CA ILE A 84 2.49 7.03 3.25
C ILE A 84 2.83 8.37 2.57
N MET A 85 1.89 9.31 2.54
CA MET A 85 2.14 10.66 2.01
C MET A 85 3.25 11.38 2.78
N LEU A 86 3.23 11.30 4.13
CA LEU A 86 4.30 11.85 4.96
C LEU A 86 5.65 11.16 4.72
N ALA A 87 5.65 9.84 4.50
CA ALA A 87 6.86 9.11 4.15
C ALA A 87 7.45 9.59 2.82
N ILE A 88 6.62 9.77 1.79
CA ILE A 88 7.04 10.29 0.49
C ILE A 88 7.61 11.72 0.64
N ALA A 89 6.94 12.59 1.39
CA ALA A 89 7.43 13.94 1.65
C ALA A 89 8.80 13.94 2.35
N TYR A 90 8.98 13.05 3.33
CA TYR A 90 10.25 12.92 4.05
C TYR A 90 11.39 12.45 3.13
N VAL A 91 11.18 11.41 2.32
CA VAL A 91 12.24 10.93 1.43
C VAL A 91 12.56 11.93 0.33
N LEU A 92 11.56 12.69 -0.15
CA LEU A 92 11.78 13.80 -1.08
C LEU A 92 12.66 14.89 -0.46
N GLN A 93 12.39 15.26 0.79
CA GLN A 93 13.22 16.20 1.52
C GLN A 93 14.67 15.71 1.64
N CYS A 94 14.87 14.43 2.00
CA CYS A 94 16.19 13.83 2.07
C CYS A 94 16.93 13.90 0.72
N ALA A 95 16.27 13.63 -0.38
CA ALA A 95 16.85 13.71 -1.71
C ALA A 95 17.28 15.14 -2.08
N VAL A 96 16.43 16.12 -1.79
CA VAL A 96 16.74 17.56 -2.01
C VAL A 96 17.93 18.00 -1.18
N GLU A 97 17.96 17.67 0.11
CA GLU A 97 19.06 18.03 1.02
C GLU A 97 20.41 17.42 0.58
N ASN A 98 20.39 16.22 0.01
CA ASN A 98 21.57 15.55 -0.51
C ASN A 98 21.87 15.86 -1.98
N GLN A 99 21.01 16.61 -2.67
CA GLN A 99 21.12 16.94 -4.10
C GLN A 99 21.23 15.69 -5.00
N MET A 100 20.45 14.66 -4.68
CA MET A 100 20.46 13.38 -5.36
C MET A 100 19.12 13.10 -6.08
N PRO A 101 19.16 12.37 -7.21
CA PRO A 101 17.93 11.86 -7.81
C PRO A 101 17.26 10.86 -6.87
N LEU A 102 15.92 10.78 -6.95
CA LEU A 102 15.12 9.98 -6.06
C LEU A 102 14.40 8.85 -6.81
N SER A 103 14.54 7.62 -6.31
CA SER A 103 13.71 6.49 -6.72
C SER A 103 12.99 5.90 -5.50
N ILE A 104 11.66 6.00 -5.49
CA ILE A 104 10.82 5.50 -4.39
C ILE A 104 10.25 4.13 -4.79
N CYS A 105 10.38 3.16 -3.89
CA CYS A 105 9.74 1.86 -4.00
C CYS A 105 8.68 1.73 -2.89
N ILE A 106 7.41 1.58 -3.28
CA ILE A 106 6.29 1.35 -2.37
C ILE A 106 5.83 -0.10 -2.56
N GLY A 107 6.24 -0.97 -1.65
CA GLY A 107 5.90 -2.40 -1.67
C GLY A 107 4.56 -2.71 -0.99
N LEU A 108 3.61 -1.80 -1.09
CA LEU A 108 2.28 -1.90 -0.50
C LEU A 108 1.23 -1.65 -1.57
N GLY A 109 0.03 -2.18 -1.37
CA GLY A 109 -1.11 -1.94 -2.24
C GLY A 109 -2.42 -1.96 -1.45
N THR A 110 -3.50 -1.61 -2.12
CA THR A 110 -4.86 -1.63 -1.57
C THR A 110 -5.85 -1.99 -2.66
N ASN A 111 -6.96 -2.61 -2.26
CA ASN A 111 -8.14 -2.83 -3.11
C ASN A 111 -9.20 -1.74 -2.90
N MET A 112 -8.94 -0.77 -2.01
CA MET A 112 -9.84 0.33 -1.70
C MET A 112 -9.65 1.49 -2.68
N GLY A 113 -10.71 2.28 -2.86
CA GLY A 113 -10.68 3.48 -3.68
C GLY A 113 -11.21 3.31 -5.11
N ALA A 114 -11.31 4.40 -5.83
CA ALA A 114 -11.97 4.51 -7.13
C ALA A 114 -11.26 3.80 -8.30
N HIS A 115 -10.06 3.29 -8.12
CA HIS A 115 -9.21 2.66 -9.17
C HIS A 115 -8.95 3.53 -10.41
N ARG A 116 -9.12 4.86 -10.30
CA ARG A 116 -8.91 5.82 -11.39
C ARG A 116 -7.62 6.63 -11.26
N GLY A 117 -6.97 6.54 -10.11
CA GLY A 117 -5.79 7.34 -9.83
C GLY A 117 -6.09 8.80 -9.49
N ASP A 118 -7.33 9.12 -9.10
CA ASP A 118 -7.82 10.44 -8.73
C ASP A 118 -8.01 10.63 -7.20
N GLY A 119 -7.62 9.65 -6.41
CA GLY A 119 -7.61 9.77 -4.96
C GLY A 119 -6.42 10.60 -4.44
N PRO A 120 -6.50 11.10 -3.17
CA PRO A 120 -5.50 12.01 -2.62
C PRO A 120 -4.06 11.48 -2.67
N LEU A 121 -3.85 10.21 -2.35
CA LEU A 121 -2.53 9.57 -2.44
C LEU A 121 -2.05 9.49 -3.89
N SER A 122 -2.92 9.12 -4.82
CA SER A 122 -2.58 9.03 -6.24
C SER A 122 -2.18 10.38 -6.82
N GLU A 123 -2.91 11.43 -6.51
CA GLU A 123 -2.57 12.80 -6.92
C GLU A 123 -1.26 13.27 -6.30
N PHE A 124 -1.02 12.95 -5.03
CA PHE A 124 0.24 13.29 -4.36
C PHE A 124 1.44 12.56 -4.99
N ILE A 125 1.29 11.29 -5.31
CA ILE A 125 2.30 10.49 -6.02
C ILE A 125 2.57 11.07 -7.40
N ASN A 126 1.53 11.36 -8.19
CA ASN A 126 1.65 11.95 -9.52
C ASN A 126 2.36 13.31 -9.47
N SER A 127 1.99 14.17 -8.51
CA SER A 127 2.65 15.45 -8.28
C SER A 127 4.14 15.27 -7.95
N THR A 128 4.47 14.34 -7.06
CA THR A 128 5.87 14.07 -6.67
C THR A 128 6.68 13.51 -7.84
N ALA A 129 6.10 12.59 -8.61
CA ALA A 129 6.74 11.98 -9.78
C ALA A 129 6.91 12.96 -10.96
N SER A 130 6.16 14.06 -10.98
CA SER A 130 6.28 15.09 -12.02
C SER A 130 7.55 15.95 -11.90
N PHE A 131 8.19 15.96 -10.74
CA PHE A 131 9.49 16.63 -10.59
C PHE A 131 10.58 15.84 -11.33
N SER A 132 11.45 16.57 -12.02
CA SER A 132 12.58 15.97 -12.72
C SER A 132 13.47 15.19 -11.75
N GLN A 133 14.02 14.06 -12.22
CA GLN A 133 14.88 13.16 -11.47
C GLN A 133 14.20 12.34 -10.36
N ASN A 134 12.87 12.36 -10.28
CA ASN A 134 12.11 11.50 -9.39
C ASN A 134 11.46 10.35 -10.16
N SER A 135 11.46 9.16 -9.57
CA SER A 135 10.67 8.02 -10.03
C SER A 135 9.99 7.33 -8.85
N ILE A 136 8.78 6.83 -9.08
CA ILE A 136 8.02 6.11 -8.05
C ILE A 136 7.52 4.81 -8.67
N SER A 137 7.83 3.70 -8.01
CA SER A 137 7.35 2.37 -8.37
C SER A 137 6.48 1.82 -7.25
N ILE A 138 5.30 1.33 -7.61
CA ILE A 138 4.31 0.82 -6.65
C ILE A 138 4.02 -0.64 -7.00
N ALA A 139 3.95 -1.50 -5.98
CA ALA A 139 3.59 -2.89 -6.18
C ALA A 139 2.13 -3.01 -6.63
N ALA A 140 1.89 -3.82 -7.68
CA ALA A 140 0.54 -4.14 -8.12
C ALA A 140 -0.20 -5.10 -7.17
N GLY A 141 0.49 -5.67 -6.18
CA GLY A 141 -0.04 -6.66 -5.25
C GLY A 141 0.06 -8.10 -5.78
N ASN A 142 -0.30 -9.05 -4.92
CA ASN A 142 -0.22 -10.49 -5.18
C ASN A 142 -1.59 -11.16 -5.28
N GLU A 143 -2.67 -10.38 -5.41
CA GLU A 143 -4.04 -10.85 -5.24
C GLU A 143 -4.79 -11.10 -6.56
N GLY A 144 -4.09 -11.30 -7.67
CA GLY A 144 -4.69 -11.47 -8.99
C GLY A 144 -5.74 -12.60 -9.10
N THR A 145 -5.69 -13.61 -8.22
CA THR A 145 -6.66 -14.70 -8.16
C THR A 145 -7.69 -14.56 -7.03
N ALA A 146 -7.53 -13.57 -6.14
CA ALA A 146 -8.38 -13.39 -4.96
C ALA A 146 -9.76 -12.81 -5.29
N ARG A 147 -9.91 -12.21 -6.48
CA ARG A 147 -11.18 -11.65 -6.97
C ARG A 147 -11.77 -10.57 -6.03
N HIS A 148 -10.90 -9.72 -5.48
CA HIS A 148 -11.31 -8.62 -4.60
C HIS A 148 -11.80 -7.38 -5.35
N HIS A 149 -11.78 -7.39 -6.66
CA HIS A 149 -12.22 -6.29 -7.52
C HIS A 149 -13.12 -6.80 -8.62
N TYR A 150 -14.19 -6.07 -8.89
CA TYR A 150 -15.08 -6.26 -10.02
C TYR A 150 -15.22 -4.95 -10.79
N LEU A 151 -14.95 -5.00 -12.08
CA LEU A 151 -15.26 -3.91 -13.01
C LEU A 151 -16.42 -4.34 -13.87
N SER A 152 -17.53 -3.61 -13.82
CA SER A 152 -18.65 -3.84 -14.71
C SER A 152 -18.19 -3.67 -16.16
N GLY A 153 -18.30 -4.75 -16.95
CA GLY A 153 -18.08 -4.75 -18.39
C GLY A 153 -19.32 -4.34 -19.16
N ALA A 154 -20.34 -3.85 -18.46
CA ALA A 154 -21.62 -3.57 -19.03
C ALA A 154 -21.46 -2.70 -20.27
N ASP A 155 -21.76 -3.26 -21.41
CA ASP A 155 -22.14 -2.49 -22.59
C ASP A 155 -23.20 -1.48 -22.10
N ARG A 156 -22.98 -0.20 -22.33
CA ARG A 156 -23.82 0.91 -21.84
C ARG A 156 -25.32 0.76 -22.16
N GLN A 157 -25.70 -0.32 -22.78
CA GLN A 157 -27.08 -0.70 -23.12
C GLN A 157 -27.76 -1.56 -22.04
N GLU A 158 -27.03 -2.27 -21.20
CA GLU A 158 -27.62 -3.05 -20.11
C GLU A 158 -27.89 -2.16 -18.91
N LYS A 159 -29.17 -2.12 -18.50
CA LYS A 159 -29.64 -1.30 -17.36
C LYS A 159 -29.41 -1.97 -16.00
N THR A 160 -28.94 -3.21 -15.96
CA THR A 160 -28.79 -3.98 -14.74
C THR A 160 -27.58 -4.89 -14.85
N ASP A 161 -26.76 -4.87 -13.82
CA ASP A 161 -25.65 -5.82 -13.66
C ASP A 161 -25.82 -6.57 -12.33
N THR A 162 -25.40 -7.83 -12.29
CA THR A 162 -25.50 -8.67 -11.10
C THR A 162 -24.14 -9.23 -10.77
N VAL A 163 -23.68 -8.95 -9.56
CA VAL A 163 -22.38 -9.40 -9.06
C VAL A 163 -22.60 -10.37 -7.91
N GLU A 164 -22.01 -11.56 -8.02
CA GLU A 164 -22.01 -12.52 -6.93
C GLU A 164 -20.85 -12.22 -5.97
N LEU A 165 -21.17 -11.99 -4.70
CA LEU A 165 -20.22 -11.78 -3.64
C LEU A 165 -20.07 -13.06 -2.82
N LYS A 166 -18.88 -13.62 -2.80
CA LYS A 166 -18.55 -14.76 -1.93
C LYS A 166 -17.75 -14.28 -0.72
N VAL A 167 -18.39 -14.32 0.45
CA VAL A 167 -17.72 -14.06 1.72
C VAL A 167 -16.99 -15.33 2.14
N GLY A 168 -15.67 -15.24 2.32
CA GLY A 168 -14.86 -16.37 2.77
C GLY A 168 -15.12 -16.73 4.24
N GLU A 169 -14.61 -17.88 4.65
CA GLU A 169 -14.62 -18.27 6.06
C GLU A 169 -13.72 -17.31 6.85
N GLN A 170 -14.31 -16.61 7.80
CA GLN A 170 -13.61 -15.66 8.64
C GLN A 170 -13.88 -15.97 10.10
N GLU A 171 -12.93 -16.59 10.77
CA GLU A 171 -13.07 -16.94 12.20
C GLU A 171 -13.11 -15.71 13.11
N SER A 172 -12.62 -14.56 12.67
CA SER A 172 -12.38 -13.41 13.56
C SER A 172 -13.05 -12.09 13.15
N THR A 173 -13.74 -12.01 12.02
CA THR A 173 -14.31 -10.74 11.56
C THR A 173 -15.82 -10.66 11.74
N ARG A 174 -16.27 -9.48 12.13
CA ARG A 174 -17.68 -9.16 12.29
C ARG A 174 -18.38 -8.78 10.98
N GLY A 175 -17.71 -8.97 9.85
CA GLY A 175 -18.18 -8.58 8.53
C GLY A 175 -17.04 -8.29 7.55
N PHE A 176 -17.37 -7.59 6.49
CA PHE A 176 -16.44 -7.12 5.48
C PHE A 176 -16.82 -5.73 4.99
N SER A 177 -15.87 -5.00 4.46
CA SER A 177 -16.11 -3.71 3.81
C SER A 177 -16.13 -3.90 2.30
N MET A 178 -17.06 -3.21 1.64
CA MET A 178 -17.18 -3.16 0.19
C MET A 178 -17.39 -1.71 -0.23
N GLU A 179 -16.68 -1.29 -1.25
CA GLU A 179 -16.86 0.03 -1.85
C GLU A 179 -17.50 -0.11 -3.23
N PHE A 180 -18.47 0.73 -3.50
CA PHE A 180 -19.07 0.90 -4.81
C PHE A 180 -18.70 2.27 -5.38
N TRP A 181 -18.08 2.25 -6.54
CA TRP A 181 -17.67 3.46 -7.26
C TRP A 181 -18.41 3.54 -8.59
N GLY A 182 -19.20 4.57 -8.75
CA GLY A 182 -19.98 4.82 -9.96
C GLY A 182 -19.55 6.11 -10.65
N ASP A 183 -19.76 6.16 -11.95
CA ASP A 183 -19.44 7.33 -12.78
C ASP A 183 -20.51 8.41 -12.69
N SER A 184 -20.11 9.64 -12.43
CA SER A 184 -20.97 10.81 -12.62
C SER A 184 -21.17 11.08 -14.13
N PRO A 185 -22.37 11.48 -14.58
CA PRO A 185 -23.58 11.83 -13.81
C PRO A 185 -24.60 10.67 -13.63
N ASN A 186 -24.16 9.42 -13.68
CA ASN A 186 -25.07 8.28 -13.60
C ASN A 186 -25.66 8.12 -12.19
N PHE A 187 -26.87 7.61 -12.13
CA PHE A 187 -27.55 7.24 -10.88
C PHE A 187 -27.67 5.73 -10.82
N TYR A 188 -27.41 5.18 -9.63
CA TYR A 188 -27.42 3.75 -9.42
C TYR A 188 -28.41 3.35 -8.34
N ASN A 189 -29.16 2.27 -8.57
CA ASN A 189 -29.94 1.61 -7.56
C ASN A 189 -29.23 0.32 -7.15
N ILE A 190 -28.74 0.25 -5.93
CA ILE A 190 -28.01 -0.91 -5.43
C ILE A 190 -28.95 -1.72 -4.54
N VAL A 191 -29.03 -3.03 -4.81
CA VAL A 191 -29.78 -3.98 -4.00
C VAL A 191 -28.85 -5.12 -3.62
N ILE A 192 -28.70 -5.38 -2.33
CA ILE A 192 -27.99 -6.55 -1.82
C ILE A 192 -29.04 -7.65 -1.59
N GLN A 193 -28.79 -8.82 -2.16
CA GLN A 193 -29.66 -9.99 -1.96
C GLN A 193 -28.89 -11.07 -1.21
N SER A 194 -29.47 -11.55 -0.10
CA SER A 194 -28.90 -12.66 0.65
C SER A 194 -29.10 -14.00 -0.09
N PRO A 195 -28.34 -15.06 0.24
CA PRO A 195 -28.57 -16.40 -0.30
C PRO A 195 -29.95 -16.95 -0.03
N THR A 196 -30.61 -16.46 1.02
CA THR A 196 -32.00 -16.84 1.38
C THR A 196 -33.06 -16.08 0.58
N GLY A 197 -32.65 -15.13 -0.28
CA GLY A 197 -33.53 -14.34 -1.13
C GLY A 197 -34.01 -13.01 -0.47
N GLU A 198 -33.59 -12.70 0.73
CA GLU A 198 -33.90 -11.41 1.37
C GLU A 198 -33.21 -10.28 0.61
N ARG A 199 -33.92 -9.19 0.36
CA ARG A 199 -33.45 -8.06 -0.42
C ARG A 199 -33.35 -6.81 0.43
N LEU A 200 -32.19 -6.22 0.47
CA LEU A 200 -31.88 -4.98 1.17
C LEU A 200 -31.54 -3.89 0.15
N PRO A 201 -32.42 -2.91 -0.08
CA PRO A 201 -32.09 -1.75 -0.90
C PRO A 201 -31.05 -0.90 -0.17
N VAL A 202 -29.98 -0.52 -0.85
CA VAL A 202 -29.02 0.48 -0.39
C VAL A 202 -29.41 1.78 -1.06
N SER A 203 -29.94 2.73 -0.30
CA SER A 203 -30.23 4.08 -0.82
C SER A 203 -28.92 4.84 -0.99
N THR A 204 -28.68 5.32 -2.18
CA THR A 204 -27.61 6.28 -2.48
C THR A 204 -28.13 7.72 -2.33
#